data_7bd7cac89e42428063f781d7c5c4086d
#
_entry.id   7bd7cac89e42428063f781d7c5c4086d
#
_cell.length_a   1.000
_cell.length_b   1.000
_cell.length_c   1.000
_cell.angle_alpha   90.00
_cell.angle_beta   90.00
_cell.angle_gamma   90.00
#
_symmetry.space_group_name_H-M   'P 1'
#
loop_
_entity.id
_entity.type
_entity.pdbx_description
1 polymer ?
#
loop_
_entity_poly.entity_id
_entity_poly.type
_entity_poly.pdbx_seq_one_letter_code
_entity_poly.pdbx_strand_id
1 'polypeptide(L)'
;MRSTPKPRTKTNALVEKQRALQTEVARADKRTARKSKKPAQLGERKQPQNPLPAQHQRKPGYESDLDPAPRFLAPTYKGSEKLLDKVALITGGDSGIGRSVAVLYAREGADVAIVYLSETDDAKETKRHVEKEGRRCLLIEGDVRDPDFCDDAVKRTIAKFGKLDILVNNAAFQLHTKKIEDLSEEHFDLTMKTNVYGYFHMAKSAVPHLKKGAVIINTGSETGIFGSEELLDYSTTKGAIHAFTRSLAGNLLSRGIRVNAVAPGPVWTPLNPSDRSAKEVKKFGSDSGMKRPAQPEEISPAYVFLASPACSSYITGTVLPIIGEAAPGG
;
A
#
# COMPACT_ATOMS: atom_id res chain seq x y z
N MET A 1 65.52 -3.23 -39.76
CA MET A 1 64.79 -4.39 -39.14
C MET A 1 63.35 -3.93 -38.85
N ARG A 2 62.38 -4.45 -39.62
CA ARG A 2 60.96 -4.16 -39.38
C ARG A 2 60.48 -5.22 -38.37
N SER A 3 60.01 -4.77 -37.19
CA SER A 3 59.46 -5.66 -36.15
C SER A 3 58.14 -6.22 -36.64
N THR A 4 58.02 -7.54 -36.75
CA THR A 4 56.79 -8.27 -37.01
C THR A 4 55.83 -8.04 -35.82
N PRO A 5 54.52 -7.76 -36.06
CA PRO A 5 53.58 -7.60 -34.97
C PRO A 5 53.33 -8.95 -34.26
N LYS A 6 53.43 -8.93 -32.92
CA LYS A 6 53.12 -10.12 -32.11
C LYS A 6 51.69 -10.60 -32.36
N PRO A 7 51.44 -11.92 -32.39
CA PRO A 7 50.08 -12.45 -32.59
C PRO A 7 49.17 -11.97 -31.48
N ARG A 8 48.00 -11.44 -31.87
CA ARG A 8 46.93 -11.01 -30.93
C ARG A 8 46.43 -12.24 -30.14
N THR A 9 46.61 -12.22 -28.85
CA THR A 9 46.04 -13.26 -27.98
C THR A 9 44.50 -13.12 -27.96
N LYS A 10 43.77 -14.27 -27.77
CA LYS A 10 42.30 -14.26 -27.66
C LYS A 10 41.79 -13.24 -26.63
N THR A 11 42.55 -13.01 -25.57
CA THR A 11 42.27 -12.01 -24.50
C THR A 11 42.35 -10.57 -25.04
N ASN A 12 43.33 -10.22 -25.88
CA ASN A 12 43.42 -8.90 -26.47
C ASN A 12 42.27 -8.59 -27.42
N ALA A 13 41.82 -9.58 -28.19
CA ALA A 13 40.66 -9.46 -29.09
C ALA A 13 39.35 -9.19 -28.28
N LEU A 14 39.17 -9.83 -27.11
CA LEU A 14 38.04 -9.61 -26.24
C LEU A 14 38.07 -8.17 -25.65
N VAL A 15 39.20 -7.71 -25.17
CA VAL A 15 39.35 -6.34 -24.64
C VAL A 15 39.06 -5.28 -25.71
N GLU A 16 39.51 -5.49 -26.94
CA GLU A 16 39.17 -4.58 -28.05
C GLU A 16 37.67 -4.55 -28.35
N LYS A 17 37.00 -5.71 -28.30
CA LYS A 17 35.57 -5.81 -28.48
C LYS A 17 34.80 -5.08 -27.35
N GLN A 18 35.22 -5.22 -26.10
CA GLN A 18 34.64 -4.49 -24.95
C GLN A 18 34.77 -2.97 -25.10
N ARG A 19 35.97 -2.49 -25.53
CA ARG A 19 36.21 -1.06 -25.78
C ARG A 19 35.37 -0.51 -26.94
N ALA A 20 35.19 -1.30 -28.01
CA ALA A 20 34.33 -0.91 -29.10
C ALA A 20 32.86 -0.77 -28.65
N LEU A 21 32.33 -1.76 -27.89
CA LEU A 21 30.99 -1.67 -27.28
C LEU A 21 30.84 -0.49 -26.33
N GLN A 22 31.82 -0.25 -25.47
CA GLN A 22 31.84 0.92 -24.60
C GLN A 22 31.76 2.25 -25.37
N THR A 23 32.50 2.35 -26.46
CA THR A 23 32.49 3.55 -27.33
C THR A 23 31.14 3.72 -28.02
N GLU A 24 30.52 2.65 -28.46
CA GLU A 24 29.20 2.66 -29.08
C GLU A 24 28.12 3.11 -28.08
N VAL A 25 28.09 2.55 -26.88
CA VAL A 25 27.20 2.97 -25.79
C VAL A 25 27.40 4.44 -25.45
N ALA A 26 28.66 4.89 -25.28
CA ALA A 26 28.95 6.29 -24.98
C ALA A 26 28.50 7.27 -26.10
N ARG A 27 28.52 6.83 -27.36
CA ARG A 27 27.96 7.63 -28.49
C ARG A 27 26.44 7.65 -28.47
N ALA A 28 25.79 6.54 -28.14
CA ALA A 28 24.33 6.45 -27.99
C ALA A 28 23.85 7.36 -26.85
N ASP A 29 24.54 7.34 -25.68
CA ASP A 29 24.22 8.18 -24.53
C ASP A 29 24.32 9.68 -24.85
N LYS A 30 25.32 10.10 -25.63
CA LYS A 30 25.44 11.49 -26.07
C LYS A 30 24.32 11.94 -27.03
N ARG A 31 23.75 11.01 -27.82
CA ARG A 31 22.63 11.28 -28.73
C ARG A 31 21.29 11.34 -27.99
N THR A 32 21.20 10.64 -26.89
CA THR A 32 19.99 10.62 -26.05
C THR A 32 20.06 11.80 -25.09
N ALA A 33 19.70 13.01 -25.57
CA ALA A 33 19.49 14.14 -24.66
C ALA A 33 18.47 13.67 -23.59
N ARG A 34 18.82 13.81 -22.29
CA ARG A 34 17.91 13.54 -21.17
C ARG A 34 16.69 14.45 -21.27
N LYS A 35 15.68 14.02 -22.02
CA LYS A 35 14.33 14.60 -21.91
C LYS A 35 13.87 14.28 -20.48
N SER A 36 13.43 15.29 -19.73
CA SER A 36 12.79 15.07 -18.43
C SER A 36 11.70 14.01 -18.65
N LYS A 37 11.76 12.92 -17.93
CA LYS A 37 10.76 11.86 -18.03
C LYS A 37 9.41 12.48 -17.65
N LYS A 38 8.47 12.54 -18.58
CA LYS A 38 7.09 12.93 -18.29
C LYS A 38 6.47 11.88 -17.35
N PRO A 39 5.48 12.26 -16.51
CA PRO A 39 4.75 11.29 -15.71
C PRO A 39 4.19 10.16 -16.55
N ALA A 40 4.42 8.91 -16.13
CA ALA A 40 3.94 7.74 -16.84
C ALA A 40 2.45 7.50 -16.56
N GLN A 41 1.68 7.23 -17.61
CA GLN A 41 0.26 6.94 -17.58
C GLN A 41 0.06 5.59 -18.29
N LEU A 42 0.10 4.49 -17.54
CA LEU A 42 0.09 3.14 -18.09
C LEU A 42 -1.31 2.51 -18.11
N GLY A 43 -2.26 3.06 -17.36
CA GLY A 43 -3.63 2.59 -17.32
C GLY A 43 -4.52 3.23 -18.39
N GLU A 44 -5.74 2.73 -18.53
CA GLU A 44 -6.76 3.24 -19.45
C GLU A 44 -7.19 4.70 -19.14
N ARG A 45 -6.99 5.12 -17.89
CA ARG A 45 -7.42 6.41 -17.37
C ARG A 45 -6.20 7.27 -17.01
N LYS A 46 -6.17 8.52 -17.47
CA LYS A 46 -5.15 9.49 -17.03
C LYS A 46 -5.36 9.82 -15.56
N GLN A 47 -4.32 9.63 -14.76
CA GLN A 47 -4.33 9.95 -13.33
C GLN A 47 -3.78 11.36 -13.07
N PRO A 48 -4.17 12.02 -11.95
CA PRO A 48 -3.58 13.29 -11.52
C PRO A 48 -2.05 13.19 -11.44
N GLN A 49 -1.39 14.27 -11.76
CA GLN A 49 0.08 14.33 -11.79
C GLN A 49 0.57 15.65 -11.20
N ASN A 50 1.83 15.68 -10.85
CA ASN A 50 2.49 16.89 -10.33
C ASN A 50 2.56 18.02 -11.39
N PRO A 51 2.54 19.29 -10.96
CA PRO A 51 2.42 19.71 -9.56
C PRO A 51 0.99 19.58 -9.03
N LEU A 52 0.87 19.03 -7.80
CA LEU A 52 -0.40 19.04 -7.07
C LEU A 52 -0.65 20.41 -6.47
N PRO A 53 -1.90 20.79 -6.11
CA PRO A 53 -2.17 21.97 -5.33
C PRO A 53 -1.42 21.96 -4.00
N ALA A 54 -0.89 23.11 -3.59
CA ALA A 54 -0.21 23.27 -2.31
C ALA A 54 -1.28 23.27 -1.20
N GLN A 55 -1.26 22.24 -0.35
CA GLN A 55 -2.24 22.05 0.73
C GLN A 55 -1.62 21.34 1.92
N HIS A 56 -2.16 21.57 3.09
CA HIS A 56 -1.78 20.91 4.34
C HIS A 56 -3.04 20.74 5.20
N GLN A 57 -3.15 19.60 5.88
CA GLN A 57 -4.26 19.29 6.76
C GLN A 57 -3.76 19.03 8.19
N ARG A 58 -4.61 19.24 9.17
CA ARG A 58 -4.36 18.75 10.53
C ARG A 58 -4.61 17.24 10.60
N LYS A 59 -3.87 16.54 11.47
CA LYS A 59 -4.16 15.13 11.79
C LYS A 59 -5.60 14.99 12.33
N PRO A 60 -6.30 13.90 11.99
CA PRO A 60 -5.86 12.78 11.14
C PRO A 60 -5.89 13.06 9.63
N GLY A 61 -6.57 14.11 9.17
CA GLY A 61 -6.78 14.48 7.77
C GLY A 61 -8.09 13.91 7.22
N TYR A 62 -8.83 14.74 6.47
CA TYR A 62 -10.11 14.38 5.85
C TYR A 62 -9.95 14.23 4.34
N GLU A 63 -10.50 13.16 3.76
CA GLU A 63 -10.44 12.95 2.31
C GLU A 63 -11.29 13.97 1.56
N SER A 64 -12.41 14.39 2.16
CA SER A 64 -13.28 15.43 1.62
C SER A 64 -12.58 16.77 1.35
N ASP A 65 -11.50 17.07 2.07
CA ASP A 65 -10.76 18.33 1.97
C ASP A 65 -9.61 18.28 0.97
N LEU A 66 -9.40 17.14 0.30
CA LEU A 66 -8.29 16.98 -0.66
C LEU A 66 -8.61 17.54 -2.04
N ASP A 67 -7.70 18.32 -2.59
CA ASP A 67 -7.73 18.78 -3.97
C ASP A 67 -6.45 18.33 -4.71
N PRO A 68 -6.56 17.57 -5.83
CA PRO A 68 -7.78 16.94 -6.33
C PRO A 68 -8.29 15.85 -5.37
N ALA A 69 -9.59 15.60 -5.38
CA ALA A 69 -10.15 14.48 -4.63
C ALA A 69 -9.48 13.16 -5.06
N PRO A 70 -9.10 12.28 -4.11
CA PRO A 70 -8.54 10.98 -4.43
C PRO A 70 -9.49 10.13 -5.27
N ARG A 71 -8.93 9.39 -6.21
CA ARG A 71 -9.68 8.47 -7.06
C ARG A 71 -9.71 7.09 -6.45
N PHE A 72 -10.87 6.66 -6.01
CA PHE A 72 -11.06 5.38 -5.31
C PHE A 72 -12.11 4.47 -5.95
N LEU A 73 -12.85 4.95 -6.96
CA LEU A 73 -13.99 4.24 -7.53
C LEU A 73 -13.61 3.18 -8.57
N ALA A 74 -12.44 3.26 -9.18
CA ALA A 74 -12.00 2.36 -10.25
C ALA A 74 -13.11 2.07 -11.28
N PRO A 75 -13.60 3.06 -12.06
CA PRO A 75 -14.79 2.91 -12.89
C PRO A 75 -14.63 1.91 -14.03
N THR A 76 -13.39 1.60 -14.45
CA THR A 76 -13.09 0.59 -15.48
C THR A 76 -12.98 -0.82 -14.91
N TYR A 77 -12.87 -0.96 -13.57
CA TYR A 77 -12.84 -2.26 -12.92
C TYR A 77 -14.25 -2.86 -12.83
N LYS A 78 -14.47 -3.96 -13.53
CA LYS A 78 -15.73 -4.70 -13.49
C LYS A 78 -15.63 -5.83 -12.47
N GLY A 79 -16.57 -5.89 -11.53
CA GLY A 79 -16.71 -7.01 -10.60
C GLY A 79 -17.02 -8.31 -11.33
N SER A 80 -16.62 -9.43 -10.75
CA SER A 80 -16.88 -10.76 -11.26
C SER A 80 -17.12 -11.76 -10.13
N GLU A 81 -17.68 -11.25 -9.01
CA GLU A 81 -18.14 -12.04 -7.86
C GLU A 81 -17.03 -12.83 -7.15
N LYS A 82 -15.78 -12.37 -7.24
CA LYS A 82 -14.62 -13.05 -6.62
C LYS A 82 -14.70 -13.17 -5.11
N LEU A 83 -15.49 -12.29 -4.49
CA LEU A 83 -15.68 -12.23 -3.04
C LEU A 83 -17.17 -12.38 -2.67
N LEU A 84 -17.95 -13.03 -3.55
CA LEU A 84 -19.39 -13.23 -3.32
C LEU A 84 -19.64 -13.85 -1.94
N ASP A 85 -20.55 -13.19 -1.18
CA ASP A 85 -20.94 -13.55 0.17
C ASP A 85 -19.80 -13.62 1.21
N LYS A 86 -18.61 -13.05 0.93
CA LYS A 86 -17.58 -12.87 1.92
C LYS A 86 -17.90 -11.70 2.84
N VAL A 87 -17.29 -11.72 4.02
CA VAL A 87 -17.34 -10.62 4.99
C VAL A 87 -15.93 -10.13 5.25
N ALA A 88 -15.71 -8.85 5.03
CA ALA A 88 -14.42 -8.19 5.26
C ALA A 88 -14.51 -7.20 6.42
N LEU A 89 -13.46 -7.16 7.24
CA LEU A 89 -13.20 -6.11 8.23
C LEU A 89 -11.95 -5.34 7.82
N ILE A 90 -12.07 -4.01 7.62
CA ILE A 90 -11.02 -3.16 7.09
C ILE A 90 -10.74 -2.03 8.09
N THR A 91 -9.52 -1.93 8.61
CA THR A 91 -9.13 -0.81 9.47
C THR A 91 -8.64 0.37 8.63
N GLY A 92 -8.98 1.62 9.03
CA GLY A 92 -8.75 2.80 8.20
C GLY A 92 -9.54 2.72 6.89
N GLY A 93 -10.81 2.24 6.97
CA GLY A 93 -11.66 2.04 5.80
C GLY A 93 -12.46 3.29 5.40
N ASP A 94 -12.31 4.37 6.13
CA ASP A 94 -12.99 5.66 5.93
C ASP A 94 -12.47 6.40 4.69
N SER A 95 -11.20 6.24 4.35
CA SER A 95 -10.53 7.07 3.34
C SER A 95 -9.45 6.31 2.57
N GLY A 96 -8.88 6.93 1.56
CA GLY A 96 -7.69 6.50 0.84
C GLY A 96 -7.77 5.06 0.31
N ILE A 97 -6.71 4.29 0.61
CA ILE A 97 -6.61 2.89 0.18
C ILE A 97 -7.73 2.06 0.79
N GLY A 98 -8.01 2.23 2.10
CA GLY A 98 -9.04 1.48 2.80
C GLY A 98 -10.44 1.68 2.21
N ARG A 99 -10.82 2.92 1.88
CA ARG A 99 -12.07 3.23 1.15
C ARG A 99 -12.12 2.52 -0.20
N SER A 100 -11.06 2.63 -0.99
CA SER A 100 -11.02 2.00 -2.32
C SER A 100 -11.12 0.48 -2.23
N VAL A 101 -10.48 -0.14 -1.24
CA VAL A 101 -10.59 -1.58 -0.96
C VAL A 101 -12.03 -1.94 -0.58
N ALA A 102 -12.67 -1.16 0.30
CA ALA A 102 -14.05 -1.39 0.72
C ALA A 102 -15.03 -1.37 -0.47
N VAL A 103 -14.88 -0.39 -1.36
CA VAL A 103 -15.72 -0.26 -2.56
C VAL A 103 -15.50 -1.43 -3.53
N LEU A 104 -14.24 -1.82 -3.80
CA LEU A 104 -13.98 -2.94 -4.71
C LEU A 104 -14.39 -4.29 -4.11
N TYR A 105 -14.26 -4.48 -2.81
CA TYR A 105 -14.73 -5.69 -2.14
C TYR A 105 -16.26 -5.80 -2.24
N ALA A 106 -16.97 -4.70 -2.06
CA ALA A 106 -18.42 -4.66 -2.28
C ALA A 106 -18.79 -4.97 -3.73
N ARG A 107 -18.07 -4.40 -4.70
CA ARG A 107 -18.26 -4.70 -6.13
C ARG A 107 -18.01 -6.16 -6.50
N GLU A 108 -17.14 -6.83 -5.75
CA GLU A 108 -16.88 -8.27 -5.87
C GLU A 108 -17.83 -9.13 -5.03
N GLY A 109 -18.81 -8.54 -4.36
CA GLY A 109 -19.88 -9.24 -3.67
C GLY A 109 -19.67 -9.45 -2.16
N ALA A 110 -18.71 -8.75 -1.52
CA ALA A 110 -18.49 -8.84 -0.09
C ALA A 110 -19.31 -7.82 0.72
N ASP A 111 -19.78 -8.21 1.91
CA ASP A 111 -20.22 -7.27 2.93
C ASP A 111 -19.01 -6.74 3.70
N VAL A 112 -19.03 -5.47 4.12
CA VAL A 112 -17.86 -4.79 4.64
C VAL A 112 -18.14 -4.14 6.00
N ALA A 113 -17.28 -4.39 7.00
CA ALA A 113 -17.16 -3.56 8.17
C ALA A 113 -15.92 -2.67 8.03
N ILE A 114 -16.01 -1.40 8.35
CA ILE A 114 -14.88 -0.48 8.38
C ILE A 114 -14.67 0.06 9.78
N VAL A 115 -13.41 0.05 10.22
CA VAL A 115 -12.95 0.71 11.44
C VAL A 115 -12.30 2.03 11.06
N TYR A 116 -12.61 3.10 11.77
CA TYR A 116 -12.05 4.43 11.60
C TYR A 116 -11.86 5.11 12.96
N LEU A 117 -10.98 6.10 13.07
CA LEU A 117 -10.68 6.74 14.35
C LEU A 117 -11.73 7.77 14.76
N SER A 118 -11.95 8.80 13.93
CA SER A 118 -12.84 9.93 14.24
C SER A 118 -13.48 10.57 13.00
N GLU A 119 -13.11 10.12 11.79
CA GLU A 119 -13.48 10.71 10.50
C GLU A 119 -14.86 10.21 10.04
N THR A 120 -15.88 10.45 10.87
CA THR A 120 -17.22 9.89 10.71
C THR A 120 -17.88 10.24 9.37
N ASP A 121 -17.67 11.44 8.84
CA ASP A 121 -18.28 11.83 7.56
C ASP A 121 -17.61 11.14 6.36
N ASP A 122 -16.28 10.98 6.37
CA ASP A 122 -15.56 10.17 5.40
C ASP A 122 -15.98 8.70 5.49
N ALA A 123 -16.19 8.17 6.70
CA ALA A 123 -16.70 6.80 6.90
C ALA A 123 -18.12 6.62 6.35
N LYS A 124 -19.01 7.60 6.55
CA LYS A 124 -20.37 7.59 5.95
C LYS A 124 -20.32 7.61 4.43
N GLU A 125 -19.39 8.38 3.85
CA GLU A 125 -19.20 8.40 2.39
C GLU A 125 -18.73 7.04 1.87
N THR A 126 -17.78 6.39 2.55
CA THR A 126 -17.38 5.01 2.22
C THR A 126 -18.57 4.05 2.28
N LYS A 127 -19.37 4.13 3.35
CA LYS A 127 -20.59 3.31 3.51
C LYS A 127 -21.56 3.52 2.34
N ARG A 128 -21.82 4.78 1.97
CA ARG A 128 -22.70 5.11 0.84
C ARG A 128 -22.23 4.45 -0.46
N HIS A 129 -20.92 4.41 -0.73
CA HIS A 129 -20.37 3.77 -1.91
C HIS A 129 -20.44 2.24 -1.85
N VAL A 130 -20.19 1.62 -0.70
CA VAL A 130 -20.36 0.18 -0.50
C VAL A 130 -21.84 -0.23 -0.72
N GLU A 131 -22.78 0.54 -0.16
CA GLU A 131 -24.22 0.29 -0.31
C GLU A 131 -24.69 0.50 -1.76
N LYS A 132 -24.09 1.43 -2.50
CA LYS A 132 -24.35 1.62 -3.93
C LYS A 132 -23.92 0.42 -4.79
N GLU A 133 -22.90 -0.33 -4.37
CA GLU A 133 -22.51 -1.61 -4.99
C GLU A 133 -23.45 -2.77 -4.59
N GLY A 134 -24.51 -2.49 -3.82
CA GLY A 134 -25.51 -3.48 -3.41
C GLY A 134 -25.13 -4.32 -2.19
N ARG A 135 -24.10 -3.94 -1.43
CA ARG A 135 -23.63 -4.69 -0.26
C ARG A 135 -23.84 -3.91 1.03
N ARG A 136 -23.80 -4.63 2.17
CA ARG A 136 -24.01 -4.04 3.49
C ARG A 136 -22.70 -3.46 4.02
N CYS A 137 -22.77 -2.31 4.70
CA CYS A 137 -21.63 -1.70 5.37
C CYS A 137 -21.90 -1.45 6.84
N LEU A 138 -20.96 -1.83 7.72
CA LEU A 138 -20.97 -1.53 9.14
C LEU A 138 -19.87 -0.52 9.46
N LEU A 139 -20.21 0.58 10.13
CA LEU A 139 -19.28 1.59 10.63
C LEU A 139 -18.91 1.31 12.09
N ILE A 140 -17.63 1.30 12.41
CA ILE A 140 -17.09 1.04 13.75
C ILE A 140 -16.05 2.12 14.07
N GLU A 141 -16.42 3.09 14.89
CA GLU A 141 -15.52 4.14 15.36
C GLU A 141 -14.71 3.63 16.55
N GLY A 142 -13.39 3.86 16.55
CA GLY A 142 -12.50 3.58 17.67
C GLY A 142 -11.03 3.39 17.29
N ASP A 143 -10.23 3.11 18.30
CA ASP A 143 -8.78 3.13 18.24
C ASP A 143 -8.19 1.70 18.23
N VAL A 144 -7.50 1.34 17.16
CA VAL A 144 -6.86 0.02 17.02
C VAL A 144 -5.69 -0.21 17.98
N ARG A 145 -5.24 0.82 18.69
CA ARG A 145 -4.23 0.68 19.75
C ARG A 145 -4.80 0.00 20.99
N ASP A 146 -6.13 0.05 21.16
CA ASP A 146 -6.83 -0.58 22.26
C ASP A 146 -7.20 -2.03 21.90
N PRO A 147 -6.67 -3.05 22.61
CA PRO A 147 -6.98 -4.44 22.35
C PRO A 147 -8.45 -4.80 22.62
N ASP A 148 -9.09 -4.18 23.61
CA ASP A 148 -10.49 -4.44 23.95
C ASP A 148 -11.42 -3.89 22.87
N PHE A 149 -11.10 -2.73 22.31
CA PHE A 149 -11.77 -2.20 21.14
C PHE A 149 -11.61 -3.12 19.91
N CYS A 150 -10.41 -3.65 19.66
CA CYS A 150 -10.19 -4.57 18.54
C CYS A 150 -11.04 -5.83 18.66
N ASP A 151 -11.18 -6.36 19.87
CA ASP A 151 -12.02 -7.52 20.16
C ASP A 151 -13.51 -7.20 19.95
N ASP A 152 -13.99 -6.03 20.43
CA ASP A 152 -15.35 -5.54 20.17
C ASP A 152 -15.64 -5.35 18.68
N ALA A 153 -14.71 -4.78 17.92
CA ALA A 153 -14.88 -4.55 16.48
C ALA A 153 -15.08 -5.87 15.71
N VAL A 154 -14.32 -6.91 16.04
CA VAL A 154 -14.47 -8.25 15.48
C VAL A 154 -15.83 -8.84 15.87
N LYS A 155 -16.20 -8.78 17.16
CA LYS A 155 -17.49 -9.30 17.67
C LYS A 155 -18.68 -8.60 16.98
N ARG A 156 -18.65 -7.28 16.86
CA ARG A 156 -19.69 -6.49 16.17
C ARG A 156 -19.80 -6.86 14.71
N THR A 157 -18.67 -7.09 14.01
CA THR A 157 -18.65 -7.54 12.62
C THR A 157 -19.36 -8.91 12.49
N ILE A 158 -19.01 -9.86 13.35
CA ILE A 158 -19.60 -11.19 13.35
C ILE A 158 -21.09 -11.15 13.73
N ALA A 159 -21.47 -10.37 14.73
CA ALA A 159 -22.86 -10.20 15.13
C ALA A 159 -23.72 -9.61 13.98
N LYS A 160 -23.15 -8.67 13.21
CA LYS A 160 -23.85 -8.04 12.08
C LYS A 160 -23.98 -8.94 10.86
N PHE A 161 -22.94 -9.71 10.52
CA PHE A 161 -22.85 -10.41 9.24
C PHE A 161 -22.80 -11.94 9.37
N GLY A 162 -22.68 -12.47 10.59
CA GLY A 162 -22.68 -13.91 10.88
C GLY A 162 -21.31 -14.59 10.80
N LYS A 163 -20.27 -13.91 10.27
CA LYS A 163 -18.94 -14.47 10.05
C LYS A 163 -17.90 -13.38 9.81
N LEU A 164 -16.63 -13.81 9.71
CA LEU A 164 -15.52 -13.01 9.21
C LEU A 164 -14.67 -13.88 8.28
N ASP A 165 -14.45 -13.45 7.04
CA ASP A 165 -13.65 -14.17 6.04
C ASP A 165 -12.33 -13.44 5.72
N ILE A 166 -12.32 -12.10 5.79
CA ILE A 166 -11.20 -11.27 5.35
C ILE A 166 -10.92 -10.20 6.40
N LEU A 167 -9.67 -10.14 6.86
CA LEU A 167 -9.17 -9.01 7.67
C LEU A 167 -8.20 -8.20 6.81
N VAL A 168 -8.43 -6.89 6.69
CA VAL A 168 -7.49 -5.95 6.09
C VAL A 168 -7.00 -4.98 7.17
N ASN A 169 -5.77 -5.15 7.59
CA ASN A 169 -5.08 -4.20 8.46
C ASN A 169 -4.50 -3.08 7.58
N ASN A 170 -5.10 -1.87 7.67
CA ASN A 170 -4.70 -0.75 6.83
C ASN A 170 -4.55 0.56 7.62
N ALA A 171 -5.19 0.72 8.77
CA ALA A 171 -5.03 1.90 9.61
C ALA A 171 -3.54 2.19 9.91
N ALA A 172 -3.13 3.44 9.79
CA ALA A 172 -1.75 3.83 10.03
C ALA A 172 -1.63 5.28 10.53
N PHE A 173 -0.60 5.51 11.33
CA PHE A 173 -0.10 6.82 11.68
C PHE A 173 1.26 7.03 11.00
N GLN A 174 1.51 8.26 10.54
CA GLN A 174 2.76 8.71 9.95
C GLN A 174 2.99 10.17 10.31
N LEU A 175 4.20 10.51 10.73
CA LEU A 175 4.66 11.87 10.86
C LEU A 175 6.16 11.89 10.60
N HIS A 176 6.61 12.72 9.68
CA HIS A 176 8.03 12.80 9.31
C HIS A 176 8.86 13.52 10.38
N THR A 177 10.12 13.12 10.50
CA THR A 177 11.12 13.76 11.36
C THR A 177 12.43 13.86 10.60
N LYS A 178 12.97 15.06 10.45
CA LYS A 178 14.17 15.30 9.61
C LYS A 178 15.47 14.78 10.22
N LYS A 179 15.55 14.69 11.55
CA LYS A 179 16.72 14.25 12.29
C LYS A 179 16.32 13.26 13.36
N ILE A 180 17.14 12.27 13.59
CA ILE A 180 16.88 11.27 14.63
C ILE A 180 16.80 11.90 16.03
N GLU A 181 17.57 12.96 16.28
CA GLU A 181 17.61 13.67 17.55
C GLU A 181 16.27 14.38 17.87
N ASP A 182 15.49 14.70 16.83
CA ASP A 182 14.19 15.35 16.95
C ASP A 182 13.02 14.32 17.06
N LEU A 183 13.29 13.02 16.84
CA LEU A 183 12.31 11.95 16.99
C LEU A 183 12.14 11.59 18.47
N SER A 184 11.09 12.08 19.10
CA SER A 184 10.83 11.78 20.50
C SER A 184 10.39 10.32 20.71
N GLU A 185 10.65 9.80 21.91
CA GLU A 185 10.18 8.46 22.30
C GLU A 185 8.65 8.34 22.25
N GLU A 186 7.93 9.39 22.63
CA GLU A 186 6.47 9.45 22.53
C GLU A 186 5.98 9.33 21.08
N HIS A 187 6.64 10.03 20.12
CA HIS A 187 6.31 9.95 18.70
C HIS A 187 6.57 8.54 18.16
N PHE A 188 7.75 7.98 18.46
CA PHE A 188 8.11 6.61 18.06
C PHE A 188 7.12 5.59 18.61
N ASP A 189 6.79 5.69 19.90
CA ASP A 189 5.84 4.80 20.58
C ASP A 189 4.42 4.89 19.99
N LEU A 190 3.94 6.11 19.68
CA LEU A 190 2.64 6.30 19.03
C LEU A 190 2.58 5.60 17.66
N THR A 191 3.64 5.73 16.86
CA THR A 191 3.74 5.09 15.55
C THR A 191 3.76 3.57 15.69
N MET A 192 4.55 3.03 16.63
CA MET A 192 4.60 1.59 16.93
C MET A 192 3.27 1.06 17.42
N LYS A 193 2.61 1.75 18.34
CA LYS A 193 1.30 1.33 18.89
C LYS A 193 0.22 1.31 17.81
N THR A 194 0.18 2.30 16.94
CA THR A 194 -0.82 2.34 15.88
C THR A 194 -0.53 1.30 14.80
N ASN A 195 0.68 1.30 14.25
CA ASN A 195 0.98 0.54 13.04
C ASN A 195 1.33 -0.92 13.30
N VAL A 196 1.96 -1.24 14.43
CA VAL A 196 2.39 -2.61 14.76
C VAL A 196 1.44 -3.28 15.73
N TYR A 197 1.20 -2.65 16.89
CA TYR A 197 0.31 -3.22 17.90
C TYR A 197 -1.13 -3.28 17.39
N GLY A 198 -1.62 -2.26 16.67
CA GLY A 198 -2.95 -2.28 16.08
C GLY A 198 -3.15 -3.48 15.14
N TYR A 199 -2.18 -3.79 14.29
CA TYR A 199 -2.25 -4.95 13.40
C TYR A 199 -2.19 -6.27 14.16
N PHE A 200 -1.36 -6.33 15.21
CA PHE A 200 -1.29 -7.48 16.10
C PHE A 200 -2.61 -7.70 16.85
N HIS A 201 -3.18 -6.66 17.46
CA HIS A 201 -4.44 -6.74 18.21
C HIS A 201 -5.58 -7.21 17.29
N MET A 202 -5.75 -6.57 16.14
CA MET A 202 -6.78 -6.96 15.16
C MET A 202 -6.60 -8.40 14.69
N ALA A 203 -5.38 -8.83 14.35
CA ALA A 203 -5.11 -10.21 13.95
C ALA A 203 -5.40 -11.18 15.08
N LYS A 204 -4.97 -10.89 16.33
CA LYS A 204 -5.18 -11.71 17.52
C LYS A 204 -6.67 -11.90 17.80
N SER A 205 -7.47 -10.83 17.70
CA SER A 205 -8.92 -10.88 17.90
C SER A 205 -9.64 -11.61 16.75
N ALA A 206 -9.20 -11.43 15.50
CA ALA A 206 -9.86 -12.05 14.36
C ALA A 206 -9.57 -13.54 14.21
N VAL A 207 -8.31 -13.97 14.43
CA VAL A 207 -7.84 -15.34 14.16
C VAL A 207 -8.69 -16.45 14.79
N PRO A 208 -9.22 -16.35 16.02
CA PRO A 208 -10.10 -17.38 16.60
C PRO A 208 -11.38 -17.62 15.80
N HIS A 209 -11.83 -16.63 15.04
CA HIS A 209 -13.09 -16.64 14.27
C HIS A 209 -12.89 -16.96 12.79
N LEU A 210 -11.64 -16.89 12.30
CA LEU A 210 -11.31 -17.18 10.91
C LEU A 210 -11.33 -18.68 10.64
N LYS A 211 -12.02 -19.08 9.56
CA LYS A 211 -12.11 -20.47 9.10
C LYS A 211 -11.13 -20.74 7.95
N LYS A 212 -10.95 -22.00 7.59
CA LYS A 212 -10.20 -22.43 6.40
C LYS A 212 -10.68 -21.64 5.17
N GLY A 213 -9.73 -21.10 4.39
CA GLY A 213 -9.99 -20.25 3.23
C GLY A 213 -10.08 -18.75 3.56
N ALA A 214 -10.03 -18.36 4.83
CA ALA A 214 -9.94 -16.97 5.23
C ALA A 214 -8.58 -16.36 4.87
N VAL A 215 -8.50 -15.02 4.86
CA VAL A 215 -7.27 -14.30 4.53
C VAL A 215 -7.09 -13.07 5.40
N ILE A 216 -5.83 -12.79 5.76
CA ILE A 216 -5.39 -11.54 6.37
C ILE A 216 -4.50 -10.81 5.36
N ILE A 217 -4.78 -9.53 5.11
CA ILE A 217 -3.97 -8.68 4.24
C ILE A 217 -3.50 -7.47 5.04
N ASN A 218 -2.19 -7.28 5.11
CA ASN A 218 -1.58 -6.18 5.82
C ASN A 218 -1.12 -5.10 4.84
N THR A 219 -1.38 -3.84 5.13
CA THR A 219 -0.85 -2.70 4.37
C THR A 219 0.55 -2.37 4.86
N GLY A 220 1.56 -2.84 4.13
CA GLY A 220 2.95 -2.49 4.30
C GLY A 220 3.28 -1.11 3.71
N SER A 221 4.49 -0.96 3.20
CA SER A 221 4.96 0.21 2.43
C SER A 221 6.27 -0.12 1.73
N GLU A 222 6.58 0.59 0.64
CA GLU A 222 7.92 0.59 0.06
C GLU A 222 8.99 1.00 1.09
N THR A 223 8.64 1.90 2.02
CA THR A 223 9.57 2.33 3.07
C THR A 223 9.94 1.22 4.05
N GLY A 224 9.11 0.19 4.18
CA GLY A 224 9.45 -1.03 4.93
C GLY A 224 10.39 -1.98 4.16
N ILE A 225 10.63 -1.74 2.86
CA ILE A 225 11.56 -2.48 2.02
C ILE A 225 12.88 -1.73 1.89
N PHE A 226 12.82 -0.41 1.64
CA PHE A 226 13.97 0.41 1.28
C PHE A 226 14.39 1.40 2.37
N GLY A 227 13.56 1.62 3.38
CA GLY A 227 13.73 2.70 4.34
C GLY A 227 13.28 4.05 3.79
N SER A 228 13.32 5.08 4.65
CA SER A 228 13.13 6.49 4.28
C SER A 228 13.80 7.36 5.33
N GLU A 229 14.67 8.29 4.91
CA GLU A 229 15.48 9.11 5.81
C GLU A 229 14.67 10.03 6.73
N GLU A 230 13.47 10.43 6.32
CA GLU A 230 12.58 11.30 7.12
C GLU A 230 11.45 10.54 7.82
N LEU A 231 11.32 9.21 7.63
CA LEU A 231 10.26 8.38 8.18
C LEU A 231 10.84 7.18 8.96
N LEU A 232 11.73 7.45 9.91
CA LEU A 232 12.50 6.43 10.64
C LEU A 232 11.58 5.43 11.38
N ASP A 233 10.68 5.96 12.19
CA ASP A 233 9.68 5.19 12.95
C ASP A 233 8.66 4.49 12.04
N TYR A 234 8.10 5.21 11.06
CA TYR A 234 7.15 4.66 10.10
C TYR A 234 7.78 3.50 9.30
N SER A 235 8.98 3.70 8.75
CA SER A 235 9.71 2.66 8.01
C SER A 235 9.98 1.44 8.89
N THR A 236 10.37 1.66 10.16
CA THR A 236 10.54 0.58 11.15
C THR A 236 9.25 -0.21 11.33
N THR A 237 8.11 0.47 11.49
CA THR A 237 6.81 -0.21 11.63
C THR A 237 6.44 -1.00 10.38
N LYS A 238 6.70 -0.47 9.19
CA LYS A 238 6.37 -1.15 7.93
C LYS A 238 7.27 -2.36 7.66
N GLY A 239 8.55 -2.29 8.04
CA GLY A 239 9.45 -3.44 8.08
C GLY A 239 8.97 -4.52 9.06
N ALA A 240 8.54 -4.11 10.26
CA ALA A 240 7.95 -5.03 11.26
C ALA A 240 6.67 -5.72 10.72
N ILE A 241 5.80 -5.00 10.02
CA ILE A 241 4.60 -5.57 9.38
C ILE A 241 4.98 -6.61 8.32
N HIS A 242 6.02 -6.38 7.52
CA HIS A 242 6.49 -7.34 6.53
C HIS A 242 6.99 -8.64 7.21
N ALA A 243 7.74 -8.53 8.29
CA ALA A 243 8.19 -9.68 9.07
C ALA A 243 7.00 -10.41 9.75
N PHE A 244 6.10 -9.66 10.37
CA PHE A 244 4.88 -10.18 10.99
C PHE A 244 4.01 -10.96 9.98
N THR A 245 3.84 -10.43 8.77
CA THR A 245 3.10 -11.08 7.68
C THR A 245 3.66 -12.46 7.37
N ARG A 246 4.98 -12.57 7.18
CA ARG A 246 5.63 -13.86 6.88
C ARG A 246 5.52 -14.85 8.04
N SER A 247 5.75 -14.39 9.25
CA SER A 247 5.66 -15.22 10.46
C SER A 247 4.24 -15.72 10.69
N LEU A 248 3.25 -14.84 10.57
CA LEU A 248 1.83 -15.19 10.76
C LEU A 248 1.33 -16.11 9.64
N ALA A 249 1.82 -15.95 8.41
CA ALA A 249 1.51 -16.85 7.29
C ALA A 249 1.94 -18.30 7.59
N GLY A 250 3.18 -18.48 8.07
CA GLY A 250 3.66 -19.79 8.51
C GLY A 250 2.87 -20.36 9.67
N ASN A 251 2.56 -19.54 10.68
CA ASN A 251 1.81 -19.93 11.85
C ASN A 251 0.38 -20.41 11.54
N LEU A 252 -0.29 -19.78 10.57
CA LEU A 252 -1.68 -20.07 10.24
C LEU A 252 -1.85 -21.04 9.04
N LEU A 253 -0.74 -21.49 8.44
CA LEU A 253 -0.78 -22.34 7.24
C LEU A 253 -1.55 -23.64 7.47
N SER A 254 -1.32 -24.34 8.58
CA SER A 254 -2.01 -25.57 8.94
C SER A 254 -3.51 -25.39 9.14
N ARG A 255 -3.96 -24.17 9.43
CA ARG A 255 -5.38 -23.80 9.54
C ARG A 255 -6.01 -23.44 8.19
N GLY A 256 -5.23 -23.41 7.11
CA GLY A 256 -5.67 -23.03 5.77
C GLY A 256 -6.04 -21.55 5.65
N ILE A 257 -5.39 -20.68 6.46
CA ILE A 257 -5.56 -19.22 6.43
C ILE A 257 -4.33 -18.61 5.76
N ARG A 258 -4.53 -17.77 4.75
CA ARG A 258 -3.46 -17.07 4.05
C ARG A 258 -3.21 -15.70 4.68
N VAL A 259 -1.96 -15.29 4.73
CA VAL A 259 -1.57 -13.96 5.22
C VAL A 259 -0.59 -13.35 4.22
N ASN A 260 -0.91 -12.16 3.69
CA ASN A 260 -0.07 -11.46 2.72
C ASN A 260 -0.01 -9.97 3.06
N ALA A 261 0.91 -9.25 2.45
CA ALA A 261 0.97 -7.79 2.53
C ALA A 261 0.97 -7.16 1.13
N VAL A 262 0.38 -5.98 1.03
CA VAL A 262 0.57 -5.04 -0.07
C VAL A 262 1.51 -3.96 0.43
N ALA A 263 2.55 -3.63 -0.34
CA ALA A 263 3.52 -2.58 0.00
C ALA A 263 3.43 -1.44 -1.04
N PRO A 264 2.56 -0.45 -0.81
CA PRO A 264 2.42 0.68 -1.73
C PRO A 264 3.63 1.62 -1.69
N GLY A 265 3.90 2.28 -2.83
CA GLY A 265 4.69 3.50 -2.92
C GLY A 265 3.88 4.74 -2.52
N PRO A 266 4.19 5.92 -3.07
CA PRO A 266 3.46 7.15 -2.76
C PRO A 266 2.04 7.10 -3.33
N VAL A 267 1.03 7.13 -2.46
CA VAL A 267 -0.40 7.11 -2.82
C VAL A 267 -1.07 8.38 -2.35
N TRP A 268 -1.89 9.01 -3.21
CA TRP A 268 -2.62 10.22 -2.89
C TRP A 268 -3.79 9.92 -1.94
N THR A 269 -3.58 10.20 -0.64
CA THR A 269 -4.51 9.94 0.47
C THR A 269 -4.36 11.04 1.53
N PRO A 270 -5.31 11.19 2.48
CA PRO A 270 -5.21 12.20 3.56
C PRO A 270 -3.94 12.08 4.40
N LEU A 271 -3.36 10.89 4.51
CA LEU A 271 -2.18 10.62 5.33
C LEU A 271 -1.01 11.56 5.00
N ASN A 272 -0.82 11.89 3.71
CA ASN A 272 0.33 12.66 3.25
C ASN A 272 0.17 14.17 3.46
N PRO A 273 -0.93 14.85 3.07
CA PRO A 273 -1.15 16.26 3.39
C PRO A 273 -1.30 16.55 4.88
N SER A 274 -1.67 15.57 5.70
CA SER A 274 -1.70 15.71 7.16
C SER A 274 -0.35 15.46 7.82
N ASP A 275 0.67 15.09 7.05
CA ASP A 275 2.04 14.89 7.49
C ASP A 275 2.96 16.02 6.97
N ARG A 276 2.90 16.30 5.66
CA ARG A 276 3.86 17.13 4.95
C ARG A 276 3.41 18.58 4.83
N SER A 277 4.39 19.50 4.71
CA SER A 277 4.10 20.90 4.43
C SER A 277 3.43 21.07 3.05
N ALA A 278 2.67 22.15 2.87
CA ALA A 278 2.00 22.45 1.60
C ALA A 278 2.96 22.49 0.40
N LYS A 279 4.20 22.93 0.60
CA LYS A 279 5.25 22.97 -0.44
C LYS A 279 5.70 21.55 -0.84
N GLU A 280 5.81 20.64 0.10
CA GLU A 280 6.21 19.24 -0.14
C GLU A 280 5.07 18.45 -0.78
N VAL A 281 3.82 18.67 -0.36
CA VAL A 281 2.63 18.08 -0.98
C VAL A 281 2.55 18.38 -2.47
N LYS A 282 2.90 19.60 -2.89
CA LYS A 282 2.95 19.98 -4.31
C LYS A 282 3.82 19.06 -5.17
N LYS A 283 4.87 18.46 -4.58
CA LYS A 283 5.82 17.58 -5.25
C LYS A 283 5.62 16.11 -4.90
N PHE A 284 4.64 15.77 -4.07
CA PHE A 284 4.44 14.42 -3.56
C PHE A 284 4.35 13.39 -4.70
N GLY A 285 5.17 12.34 -4.63
CA GLY A 285 5.27 11.28 -5.65
C GLY A 285 6.04 11.66 -6.93
N SER A 286 6.60 12.88 -7.04
CA SER A 286 7.40 13.28 -8.21
C SER A 286 8.71 12.49 -8.37
N ASP A 287 9.20 11.90 -7.29
CA ASP A 287 10.45 11.14 -7.25
C ASP A 287 10.26 9.66 -7.57
N SER A 288 9.01 9.15 -7.57
CA SER A 288 8.71 7.80 -8.02
C SER A 288 9.11 7.58 -9.48
N GLY A 289 9.28 6.33 -9.89
CA GLY A 289 9.59 5.98 -11.28
C GLY A 289 8.55 6.50 -12.27
N MET A 290 7.26 6.51 -11.88
CA MET A 290 6.15 7.05 -12.69
C MET A 290 6.01 8.57 -12.61
N LYS A 291 6.80 9.27 -11.78
CA LYS A 291 6.80 10.74 -11.61
C LYS A 291 5.45 11.33 -11.20
N ARG A 292 4.65 10.58 -10.48
CA ARG A 292 3.37 10.97 -9.89
C ARG A 292 3.03 10.07 -8.71
N PRO A 293 2.16 10.49 -7.79
CA PRO A 293 1.58 9.54 -6.85
C PRO A 293 0.62 8.58 -7.56
N ALA A 294 0.47 7.39 -7.02
CA ALA A 294 -0.65 6.51 -7.36
C ALA A 294 -1.96 7.06 -6.79
N GLN A 295 -3.07 6.61 -7.33
CA GLN A 295 -4.39 6.81 -6.75
C GLN A 295 -4.84 5.55 -5.99
N PRO A 296 -5.69 5.64 -4.97
CA PRO A 296 -6.23 4.49 -4.25
C PRO A 296 -6.78 3.39 -5.17
N GLU A 297 -7.44 3.76 -6.27
CA GLU A 297 -7.98 2.84 -7.28
C GLU A 297 -6.90 2.05 -8.06
N GLU A 298 -5.65 2.50 -8.04
CA GLU A 298 -4.54 1.77 -8.67
C GLU A 298 -3.92 0.73 -7.71
N ILE A 299 -4.23 0.82 -6.42
CA ILE A 299 -3.72 -0.07 -5.36
C ILE A 299 -4.74 -1.15 -4.98
N SER A 300 -6.01 -0.77 -4.85
CA SER A 300 -7.07 -1.64 -4.33
C SER A 300 -7.31 -2.94 -5.11
N PRO A 301 -7.08 -3.04 -6.45
CA PRO A 301 -7.22 -4.32 -7.17
C PRO A 301 -6.29 -5.42 -6.65
N ALA A 302 -5.11 -5.07 -6.10
CA ALA A 302 -4.21 -6.05 -5.49
C ALA A 302 -4.80 -6.69 -4.23
N TYR A 303 -5.59 -5.95 -3.47
CA TYR A 303 -6.30 -6.49 -2.32
C TYR A 303 -7.39 -7.48 -2.75
N VAL A 304 -8.11 -7.20 -3.84
CA VAL A 304 -9.07 -8.16 -4.42
C VAL A 304 -8.34 -9.43 -4.87
N PHE A 305 -7.21 -9.28 -5.59
CA PHE A 305 -6.38 -10.40 -6.04
C PHE A 305 -5.94 -11.29 -4.86
N LEU A 306 -5.39 -10.68 -3.80
CA LEU A 306 -4.92 -11.43 -2.63
C LEU A 306 -6.06 -12.00 -1.77
N ALA A 307 -7.23 -11.35 -1.74
CA ALA A 307 -8.40 -11.83 -1.01
C ALA A 307 -9.05 -13.04 -1.68
N SER A 308 -9.05 -13.08 -3.02
CA SER A 308 -9.75 -14.11 -3.80
C SER A 308 -9.00 -15.45 -3.81
N PRO A 309 -9.61 -16.54 -3.33
CA PRO A 309 -9.00 -17.87 -3.46
C PRO A 309 -8.81 -18.30 -4.92
N ALA A 310 -9.69 -17.87 -5.82
CA ALA A 310 -9.59 -18.18 -7.25
C ALA A 310 -8.35 -17.56 -7.90
N CYS A 311 -7.86 -16.43 -7.36
CA CYS A 311 -6.71 -15.71 -7.90
C CYS A 311 -5.39 -16.05 -7.21
N SER A 312 -5.41 -16.36 -5.90
CA SER A 312 -4.21 -16.39 -5.07
C SER A 312 -4.18 -17.51 -4.03
N SER A 313 -4.84 -18.65 -4.29
CA SER A 313 -4.90 -19.78 -3.34
C SER A 313 -3.51 -20.36 -2.98
N TYR A 314 -2.52 -20.19 -3.84
CA TYR A 314 -1.14 -20.67 -3.63
C TYR A 314 -0.17 -19.56 -3.18
N ILE A 315 -0.71 -18.39 -2.78
CA ILE A 315 0.09 -17.23 -2.37
C ILE A 315 -0.17 -16.95 -0.89
N THR A 316 0.86 -17.15 -0.06
CA THR A 316 0.86 -16.76 1.36
C THR A 316 2.27 -16.34 1.79
N GLY A 317 2.39 -15.38 2.71
CA GLY A 317 3.66 -14.84 3.18
C GLY A 317 4.31 -13.84 2.21
N THR A 318 3.64 -13.46 1.10
CA THR A 318 4.20 -12.49 0.16
C THR A 318 4.05 -11.06 0.66
N VAL A 319 5.01 -10.22 0.28
CA VAL A 319 4.91 -8.76 0.33
C VAL A 319 4.89 -8.28 -1.10
N LEU A 320 3.74 -7.82 -1.59
CA LEU A 320 3.53 -7.39 -2.96
C LEU A 320 3.80 -5.89 -3.10
N PRO A 321 4.91 -5.47 -3.70
CA PRO A 321 5.20 -4.06 -3.92
C PRO A 321 4.34 -3.50 -5.07
N ILE A 322 3.75 -2.32 -4.85
CA ILE A 322 3.03 -1.53 -5.87
C ILE A 322 3.58 -0.10 -5.81
N ILE A 323 4.74 0.11 -6.39
CA ILE A 323 5.59 1.28 -6.13
C ILE A 323 5.72 2.23 -7.33
N GLY A 324 5.16 1.86 -8.48
CA GLY A 324 5.22 2.71 -9.67
C GLY A 324 6.61 2.82 -10.30
N GLU A 325 7.47 1.87 -10.01
CA GLU A 325 8.82 1.74 -10.59
C GLU A 325 9.32 0.30 -10.54
N ALA A 326 10.42 0.02 -11.24
CA ALA A 326 11.12 -1.25 -11.07
C ALA A 326 11.68 -1.32 -9.65
N ALA A 327 11.41 -2.40 -8.93
CA ALA A 327 11.97 -2.58 -7.59
C ALA A 327 13.51 -2.50 -7.66
N PRO A 328 14.16 -1.63 -6.87
CA PRO A 328 15.61 -1.61 -6.81
C PRO A 328 16.11 -2.98 -6.31
N GLY A 329 17.02 -3.61 -7.03
CA GLY A 329 17.70 -4.83 -6.60
C GLY A 329 16.97 -6.14 -6.91
N GLY A 330 16.22 -6.20 -8.03
CA GLY A 330 15.85 -7.48 -8.68
C GLY A 330 17.04 -8.05 -9.42
#